data_aeaebec4316a5abb5247b080338b3220
#
_entry.id   aeaebec4316a5abb5247b080338b3220
#
_cell.length_a   1.000
_cell.length_b   1.000
_cell.length_c   1.000
_cell.angle_alpha   90.00
_cell.angle_beta   90.00
_cell.angle_gamma   90.00
#
_symmetry.space_group_name_H-M   'P 1'
#
loop_
_entity.id
_entity.type
_entity.pdbx_description
1 polymer ?
#
loop_
_entity_poly.entity_id
_entity_poly.type
_entity_poly.pdbx_seq_one_letter_code
_entity_poly.pdbx_strand_id
1 'polypeptide(L)'
;MSQVELLINSVEKSRASYLNTVQRLSKNNIEFKKNEHSWNIIEITEHLYWAEFLGVAVMAKVLNEILEGKKELKYDSKNKDLSIEKIVDLTWKEKEKVPDIAAPRIRGSFKFWITSFISLEKILFEFGNKLTDDMLRVIAHAHPISGELDFHQRLEFLRYHIDRHHLQAKRNIKNFLGAD
;
A
#
# COMPACT_ATOMS: atom_id res chain seq x y z
N MET A 1 -13.09 -20.05 -0.90
CA MET A 1 -12.18 -18.89 -0.91
C MET A 1 -11.69 -18.69 0.51
N SER A 2 -10.39 -18.74 0.74
CA SER A 2 -9.79 -18.55 2.05
C SER A 2 -9.86 -17.06 2.47
N GLN A 3 -9.63 -16.77 3.75
CA GLN A 3 -9.57 -15.38 4.21
C GLN A 3 -8.38 -14.63 3.60
N VAL A 4 -7.25 -15.32 3.42
CA VAL A 4 -6.08 -14.76 2.71
C VAL A 4 -6.45 -14.35 1.28
N GLU A 5 -7.14 -15.22 0.52
CA GLU A 5 -7.59 -14.89 -0.85
C GLU A 5 -8.54 -13.67 -0.87
N LEU A 6 -9.45 -13.55 0.09
CA LEU A 6 -10.34 -12.40 0.20
C LEU A 6 -9.57 -11.10 0.42
N LEU A 7 -8.57 -11.12 1.30
CA LEU A 7 -7.72 -9.95 1.59
C LEU A 7 -6.91 -9.54 0.36
N ILE A 8 -6.27 -10.49 -0.32
CA ILE A 8 -5.51 -10.23 -1.56
C ILE A 8 -6.42 -9.63 -2.64
N ASN A 9 -7.59 -10.26 -2.87
CA ASN A 9 -8.55 -9.75 -3.84
C ASN A 9 -9.03 -8.33 -3.50
N SER A 10 -9.12 -7.97 -2.22
CA SER A 10 -9.47 -6.61 -1.81
C SER A 10 -8.38 -5.60 -2.19
N VAL A 11 -7.10 -5.95 -2.02
CA VAL A 11 -5.97 -5.12 -2.45
C VAL A 11 -5.99 -4.93 -3.96
N GLU A 12 -6.18 -6.03 -4.73
CA GLU A 12 -6.23 -5.97 -6.20
C GLU A 12 -7.40 -5.13 -6.72
N LYS A 13 -8.56 -5.21 -6.07
CA LYS A 13 -9.72 -4.36 -6.41
C LYS A 13 -9.41 -2.87 -6.22
N SER A 14 -8.73 -2.51 -5.13
CA SER A 14 -8.30 -1.13 -4.90
C SER A 14 -7.25 -0.68 -5.91
N ARG A 15 -6.27 -1.55 -6.25
CA ARG A 15 -5.29 -1.30 -7.29
C ARG A 15 -5.95 -1.07 -8.65
N ALA A 16 -6.84 -1.97 -9.07
CA ALA A 16 -7.58 -1.84 -10.32
C ALA A 16 -8.38 -0.52 -10.37
N SER A 17 -9.02 -0.14 -9.27
CA SER A 17 -9.78 1.11 -9.17
C SER A 17 -8.89 2.35 -9.34
N TYR A 18 -7.71 2.35 -8.73
CA TYR A 18 -6.70 3.40 -8.90
C TYR A 18 -6.24 3.47 -10.37
N LEU A 19 -5.80 2.33 -10.93
CA LEU A 19 -5.30 2.23 -12.31
C LEU A 19 -6.34 2.70 -13.32
N ASN A 20 -7.60 2.27 -13.20
CA ASN A 20 -8.69 2.71 -14.08
C ASN A 20 -8.90 4.23 -14.06
N THR A 21 -8.62 4.88 -12.92
CA THR A 21 -8.72 6.34 -12.80
C THR A 21 -7.57 7.04 -13.53
N VAL A 22 -6.32 6.52 -13.42
CA VAL A 22 -5.14 7.28 -13.84
C VAL A 22 -4.61 6.93 -15.22
N GLN A 23 -4.85 5.71 -15.73
CA GLN A 23 -4.27 5.24 -16.99
C GLN A 23 -4.70 6.01 -18.26
N ARG A 24 -5.84 6.69 -18.20
CA ARG A 24 -6.42 7.42 -19.36
C ARG A 24 -6.21 8.93 -19.28
N LEU A 25 -5.44 9.41 -18.32
CA LEU A 25 -5.18 10.82 -18.14
C LEU A 25 -4.24 11.37 -19.22
N SER A 26 -4.43 12.62 -19.60
CA SER A 26 -3.50 13.34 -20.47
C SER A 26 -2.17 13.60 -19.75
N LYS A 27 -1.10 13.83 -20.53
CA LYS A 27 0.22 14.17 -19.98
C LYS A 27 0.15 15.36 -19.01
N ASN A 28 -0.55 16.42 -19.39
CA ASN A 28 -0.69 17.62 -18.57
C ASN A 28 -1.35 17.32 -17.21
N ASN A 29 -2.38 16.47 -17.21
CA ASN A 29 -3.06 16.05 -15.99
C ASN A 29 -2.16 15.20 -15.08
N ILE A 30 -1.39 14.27 -15.69
CA ILE A 30 -0.45 13.40 -14.96
C ILE A 30 0.66 14.20 -14.28
N GLU A 31 1.19 15.24 -14.95
CA GLU A 31 2.30 16.08 -14.47
C GLU A 31 1.85 17.25 -13.58
N PHE A 32 0.55 17.52 -13.50
CA PHE A 32 0.00 18.64 -12.74
C PHE A 32 0.32 18.55 -11.25
N LYS A 33 0.75 19.67 -10.68
CA LYS A 33 0.91 19.90 -9.24
C LYS A 33 0.15 21.13 -8.82
N LYS A 34 -0.66 21.05 -7.78
CA LYS A 34 -1.35 22.20 -7.22
C LYS A 34 -0.37 23.25 -6.65
N ASN A 35 0.76 22.80 -6.11
CA ASN A 35 1.87 23.61 -5.60
C ASN A 35 3.14 22.74 -5.52
N GLU A 36 4.28 23.36 -5.19
CA GLU A 36 5.60 22.71 -5.11
C GLU A 36 5.67 21.52 -4.13
N HIS A 37 4.85 21.55 -3.08
CA HIS A 37 4.82 20.53 -2.03
C HIS A 37 3.80 19.41 -2.30
N SER A 38 3.01 19.53 -3.37
CA SER A 38 2.02 18.51 -3.74
C SER A 38 2.63 17.49 -4.72
N TRP A 39 2.18 16.25 -4.61
CA TRP A 39 2.57 15.19 -5.55
C TRP A 39 1.67 15.21 -6.78
N ASN A 40 2.28 14.99 -7.94
CA ASN A 40 1.57 14.69 -9.18
C ASN A 40 1.22 13.17 -9.23
N ILE A 41 0.55 12.75 -10.30
CA ILE A 41 0.12 11.35 -10.46
C ILE A 41 1.30 10.39 -10.58
N ILE A 42 2.43 10.82 -11.19
CA ILE A 42 3.65 10.00 -11.30
C ILE A 42 4.21 9.72 -9.90
N GLU A 43 4.35 10.76 -9.08
CA GLU A 43 4.90 10.67 -7.73
C GLU A 43 3.99 9.85 -6.79
N ILE A 44 2.65 9.99 -6.93
CA ILE A 44 1.70 9.15 -6.19
C ILE A 44 1.87 7.68 -6.58
N THR A 45 1.99 7.37 -7.87
CA THR A 45 2.15 5.99 -8.36
C THR A 45 3.50 5.40 -7.93
N GLU A 46 4.57 6.18 -8.01
CA GLU A 46 5.91 5.79 -7.52
C GLU A 46 5.87 5.45 -6.03
N HIS A 47 5.22 6.31 -5.22
CA HIS A 47 5.05 6.08 -3.79
C HIS A 47 4.26 4.79 -3.49
N LEU A 48 3.14 4.58 -4.17
CA LEU A 48 2.34 3.36 -4.01
C LEU A 48 3.15 2.10 -4.32
N TYR A 49 3.95 2.13 -5.40
CA TYR A 49 4.84 1.03 -5.73
C TYR A 49 5.83 0.73 -4.60
N TRP A 50 6.57 1.74 -4.12
CA TRP A 50 7.57 1.51 -3.08
C TRP A 50 6.95 1.05 -1.76
N ALA A 51 5.87 1.67 -1.33
CA ALA A 51 5.20 1.32 -0.07
C ALA A 51 4.69 -0.12 -0.08
N GLU A 52 4.08 -0.56 -1.18
CA GLU A 52 3.57 -1.92 -1.30
C GLU A 52 4.70 -2.93 -1.46
N PHE A 53 5.65 -2.69 -2.38
CA PHE A 53 6.79 -3.58 -2.61
C PHE A 53 7.55 -3.86 -1.30
N LEU A 54 7.90 -2.81 -0.56
CA LEU A 54 8.61 -2.93 0.71
C LEU A 54 7.74 -3.64 1.77
N GLY A 55 6.47 -3.31 1.84
CA GLY A 55 5.53 -3.94 2.77
C GLY A 55 5.43 -5.45 2.54
N VAL A 56 5.24 -5.87 1.28
CA VAL A 56 5.14 -7.29 0.92
C VAL A 56 6.48 -8.01 1.09
N ALA A 57 7.60 -7.38 0.71
CA ALA A 57 8.93 -7.97 0.87
C ALA A 57 9.27 -8.26 2.34
N VAL A 58 8.94 -7.33 3.26
CA VAL A 58 9.16 -7.55 4.70
C VAL A 58 8.21 -8.62 5.24
N MET A 59 6.93 -8.62 4.84
CA MET A 59 6.00 -9.70 5.21
C MET A 59 6.50 -11.06 4.74
N ALA A 60 6.96 -11.18 3.50
CA ALA A 60 7.49 -12.42 2.92
C ALA A 60 8.74 -12.91 3.66
N LYS A 61 9.64 -11.98 4.03
CA LYS A 61 10.81 -12.31 4.86
C LYS A 61 10.39 -12.91 6.20
N VAL A 62 9.48 -12.24 6.91
CA VAL A 62 9.00 -12.72 8.23
C VAL A 62 8.29 -14.07 8.10
N LEU A 63 7.44 -14.24 7.09
CA LEU A 63 6.76 -15.51 6.83
C LEU A 63 7.76 -16.65 6.58
N ASN A 64 8.78 -16.42 5.76
CA ASN A 64 9.83 -17.41 5.51
C ASN A 64 10.59 -17.75 6.80
N GLU A 65 10.96 -16.77 7.63
CA GLU A 65 11.63 -17.01 8.92
C GLU A 65 10.78 -17.88 9.86
N ILE A 66 9.46 -17.67 9.86
CA ILE A 66 8.50 -18.49 10.64
C ILE A 66 8.43 -19.91 10.09
N LEU A 67 8.27 -20.08 8.77
CA LEU A 67 8.17 -21.38 8.12
C LEU A 67 9.44 -22.23 8.28
N GLU A 68 10.61 -21.57 8.37
CA GLU A 68 11.90 -22.21 8.62
C GLU A 68 12.18 -22.44 10.12
N GLY A 69 11.26 -22.11 11.02
CA GLY A 69 11.44 -22.25 12.48
C GLY A 69 12.48 -21.29 13.07
N LYS A 70 12.86 -20.23 12.34
CA LYS A 70 13.86 -19.23 12.77
C LYS A 70 13.24 -18.07 13.58
N LYS A 71 11.92 -17.97 13.57
CA LYS A 71 11.17 -16.92 14.28
C LYS A 71 9.97 -17.52 14.99
N GLU A 72 9.81 -17.16 16.27
CA GLU A 72 8.65 -17.57 17.04
C GLU A 72 7.38 -16.82 16.63
N LEU A 73 6.24 -17.48 16.78
CA LEU A 73 4.93 -16.90 16.55
C LEU A 73 4.58 -15.91 17.67
N LYS A 74 4.30 -14.69 17.32
CA LYS A 74 3.85 -13.63 18.24
C LYS A 74 2.45 -13.17 17.85
N TYR A 75 1.53 -13.11 18.81
CA TYR A 75 0.10 -12.77 18.58
C TYR A 75 -0.35 -11.52 19.31
N ASP A 76 0.38 -11.04 20.31
CA ASP A 76 -0.04 -9.91 21.12
C ASP A 76 0.67 -8.63 20.72
N SER A 77 -0.13 -7.61 20.41
CA SER A 77 0.32 -6.24 20.16
C SER A 77 -0.70 -5.24 20.69
N LYS A 78 -0.33 -3.97 20.76
CA LYS A 78 -1.26 -2.88 21.10
C LYS A 78 -2.42 -2.73 20.10
N ASN A 79 -2.24 -3.24 18.90
CA ASN A 79 -3.22 -3.16 17.79
C ASN A 79 -4.07 -4.42 17.68
N LYS A 80 -3.92 -5.40 18.57
CA LYS A 80 -4.68 -6.65 18.53
C LYS A 80 -6.18 -6.36 18.47
N ASP A 81 -6.86 -7.08 17.57
CA ASP A 81 -8.30 -7.02 17.34
C ASP A 81 -8.87 -5.66 16.88
N LEU A 82 -8.01 -4.67 16.60
CA LEU A 82 -8.42 -3.41 16.00
C LEU A 82 -8.50 -3.53 14.47
N SER A 83 -9.50 -2.87 13.85
CA SER A 83 -9.53 -2.70 12.40
C SER A 83 -8.43 -1.74 11.92
N ILE A 84 -8.04 -1.84 10.66
CA ILE A 84 -7.00 -0.96 10.12
C ILE A 84 -7.43 0.50 10.12
N GLU A 85 -8.70 0.78 9.88
CA GLU A 85 -9.27 2.13 9.94
C GLU A 85 -9.11 2.73 11.35
N LYS A 86 -9.39 1.92 12.38
CA LYS A 86 -9.24 2.37 13.77
C LYS A 86 -7.77 2.59 14.15
N ILE A 87 -6.87 1.74 13.70
CA ILE A 87 -5.43 1.88 13.93
C ILE A 87 -4.93 3.17 13.28
N VAL A 88 -5.33 3.43 12.03
CA VAL A 88 -4.92 4.66 11.33
C VAL A 88 -5.48 5.90 12.02
N ASP A 89 -6.76 5.88 12.42
CA ASP A 89 -7.40 6.98 13.15
C ASP A 89 -6.66 7.33 14.45
N LEU A 90 -6.16 6.32 15.16
CA LEU A 90 -5.43 6.51 16.43
C LEU A 90 -3.96 6.92 16.25
N THR A 91 -3.33 6.57 15.13
CA THR A 91 -1.85 6.66 15.00
C THR A 91 -1.38 7.66 13.95
N TRP A 92 -2.21 7.98 12.94
CA TRP A 92 -1.82 8.86 11.84
C TRP A 92 -2.28 10.30 12.09
N LYS A 93 -1.43 11.24 11.66
CA LYS A 93 -1.78 12.66 11.54
C LYS A 93 -2.38 12.95 10.17
N GLU A 94 -3.08 14.05 10.04
CA GLU A 94 -3.64 14.50 8.76
C GLU A 94 -2.55 14.64 7.66
N LYS A 95 -1.36 15.10 8.05
CA LYS A 95 -0.17 15.20 7.18
C LYS A 95 0.99 14.43 7.78
N GLU A 96 1.06 13.13 7.46
CA GLU A 96 2.20 12.31 7.85
C GLU A 96 3.40 12.54 6.93
N LYS A 97 4.58 12.61 7.54
CA LYS A 97 5.82 12.60 6.77
C LYS A 97 6.07 11.18 6.26
N VAL A 98 6.10 11.05 4.94
CA VAL A 98 6.41 9.76 4.29
C VAL A 98 7.86 9.37 4.62
N PRO A 99 8.12 8.12 5.04
CA PRO A 99 9.48 7.62 5.20
C PRO A 99 10.26 7.74 3.88
N ASP A 100 11.51 8.15 3.95
CA ASP A 100 12.35 8.42 2.77
C ASP A 100 12.45 7.20 1.83
N ILE A 101 12.42 5.98 2.38
CA ILE A 101 12.47 4.73 1.61
C ILE A 101 11.23 4.54 0.71
N ALA A 102 10.08 5.07 1.10
CA ALA A 102 8.83 5.00 0.35
C ALA A 102 8.51 6.32 -0.39
N ALA A 103 9.28 7.38 -0.17
CA ALA A 103 9.07 8.67 -0.82
C ALA A 103 9.36 8.58 -2.34
N PRO A 104 8.62 9.30 -3.19
CA PRO A 104 8.94 9.41 -4.60
C PRO A 104 10.27 10.16 -4.77
N ARG A 105 11.25 9.53 -5.44
CA ARG A 105 12.63 10.03 -5.54
C ARG A 105 13.28 9.82 -6.91
N ILE A 106 12.79 8.86 -7.70
CA ILE A 106 13.36 8.51 -9.01
C ILE A 106 12.72 9.34 -10.11
N ARG A 107 11.44 9.67 -9.97
CA ARG A 107 10.60 10.37 -10.95
C ARG A 107 10.35 9.52 -12.19
N GLY A 108 11.10 9.33 -13.14
CA GLY A 108 10.89 8.44 -14.28
C GLY A 108 9.60 8.69 -15.09
N SER A 109 9.30 7.81 -16.05
CA SER A 109 8.09 7.93 -16.85
C SER A 109 6.87 7.35 -16.14
N PHE A 110 5.69 7.93 -16.39
CA PHE A 110 4.43 7.40 -15.88
C PHE A 110 4.20 5.94 -16.28
N LYS A 111 4.50 5.60 -17.53
CA LYS A 111 4.38 4.22 -18.04
C LYS A 111 5.23 3.24 -17.24
N PHE A 112 6.45 3.62 -16.87
CA PHE A 112 7.31 2.78 -16.05
C PHE A 112 6.65 2.46 -14.71
N TRP A 113 6.16 3.49 -14.00
CA TRP A 113 5.57 3.31 -12.67
C TRP A 113 4.24 2.54 -12.70
N ILE A 114 3.40 2.77 -13.71
CA ILE A 114 2.17 1.98 -13.90
C ILE A 114 2.50 0.50 -14.13
N THR A 115 3.46 0.20 -15.00
CA THR A 115 3.87 -1.19 -15.27
C THR A 115 4.45 -1.85 -14.02
N SER A 116 5.29 -1.12 -13.28
CA SER A 116 5.88 -1.60 -12.03
C SER A 116 4.81 -1.85 -10.97
N PHE A 117 3.83 -0.95 -10.82
CA PHE A 117 2.75 -1.11 -9.85
C PHE A 117 1.82 -2.27 -10.20
N ILE A 118 1.52 -2.49 -11.49
CA ILE A 118 0.77 -3.67 -11.96
C ILE A 118 1.53 -4.97 -11.63
N SER A 119 2.85 -4.99 -11.79
CA SER A 119 3.64 -6.21 -11.55
C SER A 119 3.62 -6.70 -10.10
N LEU A 120 3.24 -5.85 -9.15
CA LEU A 120 3.11 -6.23 -7.74
C LEU A 120 1.97 -7.22 -7.48
N GLU A 121 0.97 -7.29 -8.35
CA GLU A 121 -0.08 -8.31 -8.30
C GLU A 121 0.53 -9.72 -8.18
N LYS A 122 1.45 -10.06 -9.08
CA LYS A 122 2.11 -11.37 -9.06
C LYS A 122 2.88 -11.62 -7.77
N ILE A 123 3.59 -10.61 -7.27
CA ILE A 123 4.36 -10.72 -6.03
C ILE A 123 3.43 -10.96 -4.83
N LEU A 124 2.31 -10.25 -4.79
CA LEU A 124 1.32 -10.40 -3.73
C LEU A 124 0.63 -11.77 -3.76
N PHE A 125 0.31 -12.29 -4.96
CA PHE A 125 -0.22 -13.64 -5.12
C PHE A 125 0.78 -14.71 -4.66
N GLU A 126 2.04 -14.63 -5.06
CA GLU A 126 3.09 -15.55 -4.63
C GLU A 126 3.30 -15.53 -3.11
N PHE A 127 3.20 -14.37 -2.47
CA PHE A 127 3.19 -14.25 -1.03
C PHE A 127 1.96 -14.95 -0.43
N GLY A 128 0.77 -14.68 -0.96
CA GLY A 128 -0.49 -15.23 -0.45
C GLY A 128 -0.58 -16.75 -0.55
N ASN A 129 0.02 -17.37 -1.57
CA ASN A 129 0.06 -18.82 -1.72
C ASN A 129 0.83 -19.54 -0.59
N LYS A 130 1.67 -18.81 0.16
CA LYS A 130 2.44 -19.35 1.29
C LYS A 130 1.81 -19.03 2.65
N LEU A 131 0.92 -18.03 2.71
CA LEU A 131 0.26 -17.59 3.92
C LEU A 131 -1.03 -18.40 4.12
N THR A 132 -1.25 -18.92 5.32
CA THR A 132 -2.46 -19.66 5.68
C THR A 132 -3.36 -18.81 6.59
N ASP A 133 -4.65 -19.15 6.65
CA ASP A 133 -5.64 -18.38 7.42
C ASP A 133 -5.32 -18.36 8.94
N ASP A 134 -4.76 -19.45 9.47
CA ASP A 134 -4.34 -19.54 10.88
C ASP A 134 -3.13 -18.66 11.21
N MET A 135 -2.35 -18.28 10.22
CA MET A 135 -1.21 -17.36 10.39
C MET A 135 -1.62 -15.88 10.33
N LEU A 136 -2.84 -15.55 9.93
CA LEU A 136 -3.27 -14.17 9.73
C LEU A 136 -3.14 -13.30 10.99
N ARG A 137 -3.26 -13.88 12.18
CA ARG A 137 -3.14 -13.16 13.47
C ARG A 137 -1.73 -13.13 14.04
N VAL A 138 -0.77 -13.73 13.34
CA VAL A 138 0.65 -13.64 13.72
C VAL A 138 1.17 -12.25 13.37
N ILE A 139 1.94 -11.64 14.28
CA ILE A 139 2.57 -10.33 14.05
C ILE A 139 3.56 -10.44 12.89
N ALA A 140 3.27 -9.73 11.81
CA ALA A 140 4.11 -9.67 10.64
C ALA A 140 5.35 -8.80 10.89
N HIS A 141 5.14 -7.51 11.05
CA HIS A 141 6.21 -6.56 11.42
C HIS A 141 5.61 -5.20 11.82
N ALA A 142 6.42 -4.38 12.50
CA ALA A 142 6.01 -3.03 12.85
C ALA A 142 5.91 -2.12 11.60
N HIS A 143 4.82 -1.37 11.52
CA HIS A 143 4.70 -0.23 10.60
C HIS A 143 5.36 1.01 11.27
N PRO A 144 6.10 1.86 10.54
CA PRO A 144 6.82 3.00 11.13
C PRO A 144 5.95 3.93 11.97
N ILE A 145 4.67 4.11 11.59
CA ILE A 145 3.73 5.00 12.27
C ILE A 145 2.77 4.20 13.16
N SER A 146 2.21 3.11 12.66
CA SER A 146 1.13 2.36 13.32
C SER A 146 1.61 1.29 14.31
N GLY A 147 2.92 1.04 14.39
CA GLY A 147 3.46 -0.01 15.27
C GLY A 147 3.25 -1.42 14.75
N GLU A 148 3.28 -2.42 15.63
CA GLU A 148 3.15 -3.83 15.26
C GLU A 148 1.77 -4.14 14.69
N LEU A 149 1.75 -4.76 13.52
CA LEU A 149 0.56 -5.22 12.81
C LEU A 149 0.69 -6.71 12.49
N ASP A 150 -0.40 -7.46 12.62
CA ASP A 150 -0.47 -8.84 12.16
C ASP A 150 -0.58 -8.93 10.63
N PHE A 151 -0.50 -10.15 10.06
CA PHE A 151 -0.58 -10.32 8.60
C PHE A 151 -1.93 -9.85 8.03
N HIS A 152 -3.04 -10.08 8.75
CA HIS A 152 -4.34 -9.59 8.32
C HIS A 152 -4.35 -8.06 8.25
N GLN A 153 -3.92 -7.39 9.32
CA GLN A 153 -3.86 -5.93 9.38
C GLN A 153 -2.90 -5.33 8.36
N ARG A 154 -1.79 -6.04 8.05
CA ARG A 154 -0.85 -5.61 7.01
C ARG A 154 -1.46 -5.67 5.60
N LEU A 155 -2.21 -6.73 5.28
CA LEU A 155 -2.92 -6.83 4.00
C LEU A 155 -4.05 -5.78 3.90
N GLU A 156 -4.83 -5.61 4.97
CA GLU A 156 -5.82 -4.53 5.05
C GLU A 156 -5.18 -3.14 4.91
N PHE A 157 -3.97 -2.95 5.45
CA PHE A 157 -3.24 -1.71 5.31
C PHE A 157 -2.85 -1.42 3.85
N LEU A 158 -2.44 -2.42 3.08
CA LEU A 158 -2.14 -2.23 1.64
C LEU A 158 -3.37 -1.70 0.91
N ARG A 159 -4.54 -2.34 1.09
CA ARG A 159 -5.82 -1.88 0.54
C ARG A 159 -6.12 -0.43 0.94
N TYR A 160 -6.12 -0.16 2.24
CA TYR A 160 -6.41 1.16 2.79
C TYR A 160 -5.48 2.24 2.24
N HIS A 161 -4.20 1.94 2.13
CA HIS A 161 -3.18 2.85 1.63
C HIS A 161 -3.40 3.22 0.16
N ILE A 162 -3.73 2.22 -0.67
CA ILE A 162 -4.09 2.46 -2.08
C ILE A 162 -5.34 3.34 -2.17
N ASP A 163 -6.40 3.04 -1.41
CA ASP A 163 -7.65 3.80 -1.41
C ASP A 163 -7.42 5.26 -0.97
N ARG A 164 -6.60 5.49 0.04
CA ARG A 164 -6.21 6.84 0.50
C ARG A 164 -5.53 7.64 -0.61
N HIS A 165 -4.57 7.05 -1.30
CA HIS A 165 -3.85 7.69 -2.41
C HIS A 165 -4.69 7.78 -3.69
N HIS A 166 -5.64 6.88 -3.89
CA HIS A 166 -6.67 7.02 -4.94
C HIS A 166 -7.52 8.28 -4.74
N LEU A 167 -7.95 8.55 -3.51
CA LEU A 167 -8.64 9.81 -3.18
C LEU A 167 -7.74 11.03 -3.38
N GLN A 168 -6.44 10.92 -3.09
CA GLN A 168 -5.48 12.00 -3.37
C GLN A 168 -5.36 12.26 -4.88
N ALA A 169 -5.26 11.20 -5.70
CA ALA A 169 -5.23 11.32 -7.16
C ALA A 169 -6.51 11.98 -7.71
N LYS A 170 -7.68 11.57 -7.23
CA LYS A 170 -8.96 12.20 -7.61
C LYS A 170 -9.01 13.69 -7.27
N ARG A 171 -8.50 14.09 -6.10
CA ARG A 171 -8.39 15.50 -5.72
C ARG A 171 -7.43 16.27 -6.64
N ASN A 172 -6.30 15.64 -7.02
CA ASN A 172 -5.35 16.23 -7.95
C ASN A 172 -6.00 16.49 -9.33
N ILE A 173 -6.71 15.49 -9.87
CA ILE A 173 -7.44 15.58 -11.14
C ILE A 173 -8.49 16.71 -11.08
N LYS A 174 -9.28 16.78 -9.99
CA LYS A 174 -10.28 17.84 -9.80
C LYS A 174 -9.64 19.22 -9.76
N ASN A 175 -8.49 19.37 -9.10
CA ASN A 175 -7.78 20.65 -9.04
C ASN A 175 -7.25 21.07 -10.42
N PHE A 176 -6.78 20.14 -11.25
CA PHE A 176 -6.38 20.41 -12.63
C PHE A 176 -7.55 20.94 -13.46
N LEU A 177 -8.71 20.29 -13.40
CA LEU A 177 -9.93 20.68 -14.15
C LEU A 177 -10.56 21.99 -13.64
N GLY A 178 -10.26 22.43 -12.45
CA GLY A 178 -10.74 23.70 -11.91
C GLY A 178 -9.71 24.83 -11.98
N ALA A 179 -8.54 24.57 -12.56
CA ALA A 179 -7.48 25.55 -12.80
C ALA A 179 -7.52 26.14 -14.22
N ASP A 180 -8.39 25.58 -15.11
CA ASP A 180 -8.73 26.11 -16.43
C ASP A 180 -9.94 27.05 -16.33
#